data_c443d0bf6381f5b3e2d931e2e902156c
#
_entry.id   c443d0bf6381f5b3e2d931e2e902156c
#
_cell.length_a   1.000
_cell.length_b   1.000
_cell.length_c   1.000
_cell.angle_alpha   90.00
_cell.angle_beta   90.00
_cell.angle_gamma   90.00
#
_symmetry.space_group_name_H-M   'P 1'
#
loop_
_entity.id
_entity.type
_entity.pdbx_description
1 polymer ?
#
loop_
_entity_poly.entity_id
_entity_poly.type
_entity_poly.pdbx_seq_one_letter_code
_entity_poly.pdbx_strand_id
1 'polypeptide(L)'
;MEAGVLKIPVSNPFGALLPEDRAEAEREIPYFLVGPENSLVEPALRTVLERRRPPYYFPVVFYGPAGTGKSFLAKSFLQAWKSCDHPGPVILESAQEFHRQLTDALESQALPDFLGRYYRAKLWILEDIDHLHGKTLSQIQLAQLLDHLRTQQSCLVVITCQAIPPSIPGLLPRLQSRLMGGLVVNLSRPSLETRRYFLEEWAKAHQIRCTPEALELLASRLTGSLGQLRKALEELSLLSPRGQGIQLQTVQRYLPHPSQDTTQGMRKILHHTARQFAVRVRDLQGPSRKKQMGYARGVVVYLARQILGLSFQQIGLFLGNRDHTTILHCYQKMKKLLAHDPAISHIVESLYETLKSLVTS
;
A
#
# COMPACT_ATOMS: atom_id res chain seq x y z
N MET A 1 16.62 -3.27 25.27
CA MET A 1 15.41 -2.52 24.88
C MET A 1 15.07 -3.04 23.49
N GLU A 2 14.09 -3.94 23.43
CA GLU A 2 13.62 -4.51 22.17
C GLU A 2 13.02 -3.40 21.31
N ALA A 3 13.35 -3.46 20.04
CA ALA A 3 12.97 -2.54 19.01
C ALA A 3 11.47 -2.24 19.03
N GLY A 4 11.11 -0.97 18.89
CA GLY A 4 9.80 -0.37 19.08
C GLY A 4 8.68 -0.82 18.14
N VAL A 5 8.54 -2.13 17.90
CA VAL A 5 7.39 -2.68 17.16
C VAL A 5 6.28 -3.02 18.16
N LEU A 6 5.20 -2.26 18.13
CA LEU A 6 4.02 -2.49 18.95
C LEU A 6 3.08 -3.50 18.30
N LYS A 7 2.49 -4.37 19.12
CA LYS A 7 1.43 -5.30 18.73
C LYS A 7 0.09 -4.71 19.18
N ILE A 8 -0.75 -4.29 18.25
CA ILE A 8 -2.13 -3.94 18.54
C ILE A 8 -2.97 -5.21 18.41
N PRO A 9 -3.52 -5.78 19.52
CA PRO A 9 -4.29 -7.01 19.46
C PRO A 9 -5.48 -6.87 18.52
N VAL A 10 -5.61 -7.82 17.61
CA VAL A 10 -6.82 -8.06 16.83
C VAL A 10 -7.38 -9.33 17.44
N SER A 11 -8.29 -9.22 18.41
CA SER A 11 -8.97 -10.40 18.95
C SER A 11 -9.71 -11.09 17.80
N ASN A 12 -9.67 -12.41 17.78
CA ASN A 12 -10.13 -13.26 16.68
C ASN A 12 -11.50 -12.79 16.11
N PRO A 13 -11.60 -12.21 14.90
CA PRO A 13 -12.84 -11.70 14.34
C PRO A 13 -13.85 -12.81 13.95
N PHE A 14 -13.45 -14.08 14.10
CA PHE A 14 -14.09 -15.20 13.42
C PHE A 14 -14.79 -16.18 14.38
N GLY A 15 -15.10 -15.75 15.58
CA GLY A 15 -15.85 -16.56 16.57
C GLY A 15 -17.22 -17.09 16.08
N ALA A 16 -17.67 -16.71 14.87
CA ALA A 16 -18.96 -17.11 14.29
C ALA A 16 -18.86 -17.56 12.82
N LEU A 17 -17.68 -17.90 12.30
CA LEU A 17 -17.51 -18.31 10.91
C LEU A 17 -17.67 -19.82 10.68
N LEU A 18 -18.06 -20.19 9.46
CA LEU A 18 -18.13 -21.56 8.97
C LEU A 18 -16.75 -22.25 9.07
N PRO A 19 -16.71 -23.62 9.16
CA PRO A 19 -15.46 -24.35 9.41
C PRO A 19 -14.32 -24.08 8.42
N GLU A 20 -14.63 -23.74 7.17
CA GLU A 20 -13.66 -23.41 6.13
C GLU A 20 -13.00 -22.04 6.35
N ASP A 21 -13.75 -21.06 6.80
CA ASP A 21 -13.25 -19.72 7.12
C ASP A 21 -12.42 -19.69 8.42
N ARG A 22 -12.66 -20.63 9.34
CA ARG A 22 -11.85 -20.78 10.57
C ARG A 22 -10.40 -21.18 10.26
N ALA A 23 -10.19 -22.04 9.30
CA ALA A 23 -8.85 -22.51 8.94
C ALA A 23 -7.96 -21.42 8.34
N GLU A 24 -8.53 -20.42 7.64
CA GLU A 24 -7.80 -19.25 7.16
C GLU A 24 -7.55 -18.23 8.27
N ALA A 25 -8.51 -18.05 9.17
CA ALA A 25 -8.41 -17.12 10.29
C ALA A 25 -7.36 -17.53 11.35
N GLU A 26 -7.21 -18.82 11.60
CA GLU A 26 -6.18 -19.36 12.51
C GLU A 26 -4.76 -19.18 11.93
N ARG A 27 -4.64 -18.87 10.64
CA ARG A 27 -3.37 -18.60 9.96
C ARG A 27 -2.98 -17.13 9.91
N GLU A 28 -3.82 -16.21 10.38
CA GLU A 28 -3.48 -14.79 10.44
C GLU A 28 -2.83 -14.42 11.79
N ILE A 29 -1.88 -13.48 11.75
CA ILE A 29 -1.32 -12.91 12.98
C ILE A 29 -2.43 -12.10 13.66
N PRO A 30 -2.78 -12.39 14.93
CA PRO A 30 -3.95 -11.79 15.60
C PRO A 30 -3.70 -10.36 16.09
N TYR A 31 -2.81 -9.60 15.45
CA TYR A 31 -2.48 -8.23 15.81
C TYR A 31 -1.95 -7.42 14.62
N PHE A 32 -2.23 -6.13 14.66
CA PHE A 32 -1.62 -5.16 13.73
C PHE A 32 -0.24 -4.75 14.25
N LEU A 33 0.78 -4.89 13.41
CA LEU A 33 2.14 -4.48 13.74
C LEU A 33 2.35 -3.01 13.45
N VAL A 34 2.71 -2.26 14.46
CA VAL A 34 3.06 -0.83 14.38
C VAL A 34 4.55 -0.69 14.61
N GLY A 35 5.29 -0.42 13.53
CA GLY A 35 6.69 -0.05 13.64
C GLY A 35 6.89 1.44 13.95
N PRO A 36 8.14 1.85 14.20
CA PRO A 36 8.49 3.24 14.49
C PRO A 36 8.00 4.24 13.43
N GLU A 37 7.95 3.80 12.18
CA GLU A 37 7.46 4.58 11.04
C GLU A 37 5.96 4.92 11.12
N ASN A 38 5.20 4.21 11.94
CA ASN A 38 3.76 4.35 12.14
C ASN A 38 3.38 4.64 13.60
N SER A 39 4.28 5.22 14.38
CA SER A 39 4.14 5.45 15.82
C SER A 39 2.88 6.23 16.23
N LEU A 40 2.29 7.02 15.33
CA LEU A 40 1.06 7.77 15.60
C LEU A 40 -0.21 6.91 15.51
N VAL A 41 -0.14 5.70 14.97
CA VAL A 41 -1.31 4.83 14.80
C VAL A 41 -1.86 4.36 16.14
N GLU A 42 -1.00 3.89 17.04
CA GLU A 42 -1.42 3.39 18.36
C GLU A 42 -2.08 4.48 19.22
N PRO A 43 -1.50 5.68 19.41
CA PRO A 43 -2.17 6.76 20.12
C PRO A 43 -3.50 7.18 19.47
N ALA A 44 -3.58 7.18 18.13
CA ALA A 44 -4.81 7.50 17.41
C ALA A 44 -5.90 6.48 17.72
N LEU A 45 -5.60 5.18 17.63
CA LEU A 45 -6.53 4.10 17.95
C LEU A 45 -6.97 4.16 19.42
N ARG A 46 -6.04 4.30 20.35
CA ARG A 46 -6.32 4.40 21.78
C ARG A 46 -7.25 5.58 22.08
N THR A 47 -6.95 6.77 21.55
CA THR A 47 -7.77 7.96 21.73
C THR A 47 -9.21 7.76 21.27
N VAL A 48 -9.40 6.96 20.22
CA VAL A 48 -10.71 6.71 19.61
C VAL A 48 -11.47 5.60 20.34
N LEU A 49 -10.77 4.54 20.80
CA LEU A 49 -11.39 3.40 21.46
C LEU A 49 -11.73 3.64 22.94
N GLU A 50 -10.90 4.40 23.67
CA GLU A 50 -11.09 4.63 25.11
C GLU A 50 -12.21 5.63 25.43
N ARG A 51 -12.66 6.41 24.46
CA ARG A 51 -13.69 7.43 24.69
C ARG A 51 -15.09 6.89 24.39
N ARG A 52 -15.97 6.96 25.39
CA ARG A 52 -17.41 6.62 25.26
C ARG A 52 -18.21 7.60 24.38
N ARG A 53 -17.61 8.72 23.95
CA ARG A 53 -18.19 9.73 23.05
C ARG A 53 -17.29 9.88 21.82
N PRO A 54 -17.87 10.16 20.63
CA PRO A 54 -17.10 10.45 19.44
C PRO A 54 -16.01 11.50 19.74
N PRO A 55 -14.78 11.30 19.32
CA PRO A 55 -13.67 12.18 19.65
C PRO A 55 -13.88 13.57 19.05
N TYR A 56 -13.23 14.59 19.65
CA TYR A 56 -13.17 15.93 19.06
C TYR A 56 -12.61 15.92 17.63
N TYR A 57 -11.89 14.87 17.26
CA TYR A 57 -11.31 14.65 15.94
C TYR A 57 -12.23 13.77 15.09
N PHE A 58 -13.03 14.40 14.26
CA PHE A 58 -13.98 13.72 13.37
C PHE A 58 -13.86 14.25 11.93
N PRO A 59 -13.76 13.37 10.93
CA PRO A 59 -13.58 11.91 11.00
C PRO A 59 -12.13 11.52 11.33
N VAL A 60 -11.87 10.21 11.55
CA VAL A 60 -10.51 9.67 11.61
C VAL A 60 -10.14 9.17 10.22
N VAL A 61 -9.06 9.67 9.65
CA VAL A 61 -8.61 9.34 8.30
C VAL A 61 -7.24 8.68 8.34
N PHE A 62 -7.15 7.45 7.88
CA PHE A 62 -5.88 6.76 7.67
C PHE A 62 -5.50 6.80 6.18
N TYR A 63 -4.37 7.40 5.85
CA TYR A 63 -3.91 7.46 4.47
C TYR A 63 -2.51 6.86 4.29
N GLY A 64 -2.25 6.31 3.11
CA GLY A 64 -0.94 5.75 2.77
C GLY A 64 -1.00 4.90 1.51
N PRO A 65 0.15 4.59 0.89
CA PRO A 65 0.22 3.82 -0.33
C PRO A 65 -0.48 2.46 -0.23
N ALA A 66 -0.74 1.82 -1.36
CA ALA A 66 -1.23 0.45 -1.38
C ALA A 66 -0.26 -0.49 -0.66
N GLY A 67 -0.81 -1.44 0.11
CA GLY A 67 -0.02 -2.43 0.85
C GLY A 67 0.56 -1.98 2.19
N THR A 68 0.18 -0.80 2.72
CA THR A 68 0.57 -0.35 4.07
C THR A 68 -0.27 -0.94 5.19
N GLY A 69 -1.29 -1.74 4.87
CA GLY A 69 -2.13 -2.40 5.88
C GLY A 69 -3.39 -1.63 6.27
N LYS A 70 -3.83 -0.61 5.51
CA LYS A 70 -5.05 0.19 5.82
C LYS A 70 -6.29 -0.66 6.09
N SER A 71 -6.61 -1.59 5.18
CA SER A 71 -7.78 -2.48 5.34
C SER A 71 -7.63 -3.44 6.51
N PHE A 72 -6.39 -3.89 6.78
CA PHE A 72 -6.12 -4.69 7.97
C PHE A 72 -6.32 -3.87 9.25
N LEU A 73 -5.84 -2.62 9.25
CA LEU A 73 -6.07 -1.68 10.37
C LEU A 73 -7.56 -1.40 10.58
N ALA A 74 -8.33 -1.19 9.51
CA ALA A 74 -9.77 -0.96 9.57
C ALA A 74 -10.52 -2.15 10.21
N LYS A 75 -10.17 -3.38 9.80
CA LYS A 75 -10.70 -4.61 10.40
C LYS A 75 -10.27 -4.78 11.86
N SER A 76 -9.02 -4.49 12.18
CA SER A 76 -8.49 -4.51 13.55
C SER A 76 -9.24 -3.52 14.45
N PHE A 77 -9.52 -2.33 13.91
CA PHE A 77 -10.30 -1.31 14.59
C PHE A 77 -11.73 -1.78 14.87
N LEU A 78 -12.41 -2.35 13.88
CA LEU A 78 -13.74 -2.93 14.04
C LEU A 78 -13.76 -3.99 15.16
N GLN A 79 -12.74 -4.82 15.21
CA GLN A 79 -12.65 -5.88 16.22
C GLN A 79 -12.43 -5.31 17.62
N ALA A 80 -11.50 -4.38 17.76
CA ALA A 80 -11.26 -3.69 19.03
C ALA A 80 -12.52 -2.96 19.51
N TRP A 81 -13.28 -2.34 18.61
CA TRP A 81 -14.57 -1.71 18.91
C TRP A 81 -15.58 -2.71 19.49
N LYS A 82 -15.74 -3.87 18.85
CA LYS A 82 -16.63 -4.93 19.33
C LYS A 82 -16.22 -5.49 20.70
N SER A 83 -14.91 -5.58 20.95
CA SER A 83 -14.37 -6.07 22.23
C SER A 83 -14.56 -5.10 23.41
N CYS A 84 -14.75 -3.80 23.11
CA CYS A 84 -14.99 -2.78 24.12
C CYS A 84 -16.47 -2.66 24.56
N ASP A 85 -17.32 -3.62 24.19
CA ASP A 85 -18.75 -3.66 24.54
C ASP A 85 -19.52 -2.36 24.17
N HIS A 86 -19.19 -1.81 23.00
CA HIS A 86 -19.88 -0.66 22.45
C HIS A 86 -21.17 -1.09 21.75
N PRO A 87 -22.36 -0.79 22.33
CA PRO A 87 -23.62 -1.21 21.74
C PRO A 87 -23.96 -0.39 20.49
N GLY A 88 -24.53 -1.06 19.50
CA GLY A 88 -25.18 -0.43 18.37
C GLY A 88 -24.66 -0.88 17.00
N PRO A 89 -25.32 -0.45 15.92
CA PRO A 89 -25.02 -0.88 14.57
C PRO A 89 -23.64 -0.39 14.11
N VAL A 90 -22.93 -1.27 13.41
CA VAL A 90 -21.62 -0.97 12.79
C VAL A 90 -21.74 -1.16 11.29
N ILE A 91 -21.18 -0.23 10.54
CA ILE A 91 -21.10 -0.28 9.08
C ILE A 91 -19.61 -0.37 8.69
N LEU A 92 -19.28 -1.38 7.90
CA LEU A 92 -18.00 -1.53 7.21
C LEU A 92 -18.29 -1.72 5.73
N GLU A 93 -17.85 -0.80 4.91
CA GLU A 93 -18.07 -0.85 3.47
C GLU A 93 -16.95 -0.12 2.70
N SER A 94 -16.80 -0.44 1.42
CA SER A 94 -15.93 0.31 0.52
C SER A 94 -16.63 1.54 -0.05
N ALA A 95 -15.85 2.52 -0.49
CA ALA A 95 -16.40 3.69 -1.19
C ALA A 95 -17.12 3.33 -2.51
N GLN A 96 -16.75 2.21 -3.14
CA GLN A 96 -17.47 1.68 -4.31
C GLN A 96 -18.85 1.17 -3.91
N GLU A 97 -18.94 0.44 -2.81
CA GLU A 97 -20.19 -0.08 -2.29
C GLU A 97 -21.11 1.04 -1.83
N PHE A 98 -20.58 2.03 -1.10
CA PHE A 98 -21.31 3.26 -0.75
C PHE A 98 -21.91 3.95 -1.99
N HIS A 99 -21.10 4.11 -3.04
CA HIS A 99 -21.58 4.73 -4.30
C HIS A 99 -22.69 3.92 -4.94
N ARG A 100 -22.52 2.57 -5.04
CA ARG A 100 -23.52 1.68 -5.62
C ARG A 100 -24.85 1.78 -4.86
N GLN A 101 -24.81 1.62 -3.53
CA GLN A 101 -26.01 1.66 -2.69
C GLN A 101 -26.70 3.03 -2.71
N LEU A 102 -25.93 4.12 -2.78
CA LEU A 102 -26.50 5.46 -2.94
C LEU A 102 -27.22 5.61 -4.28
N THR A 103 -26.64 5.09 -5.37
CA THR A 103 -27.25 5.13 -6.70
C THR A 103 -28.55 4.33 -6.70
N ASP A 104 -28.53 3.10 -6.19
CA ASP A 104 -29.70 2.25 -6.06
C ASP A 104 -30.82 2.92 -5.22
N ALA A 105 -30.45 3.60 -4.12
CA ALA A 105 -31.40 4.31 -3.26
C ALA A 105 -32.01 5.54 -3.93
N LEU A 106 -31.27 6.23 -4.80
CA LEU A 106 -31.78 7.36 -5.58
C LEU A 106 -32.73 6.89 -6.67
N GLU A 107 -32.42 5.81 -7.39
CA GLU A 107 -33.26 5.23 -8.42
C GLU A 107 -34.57 4.68 -7.85
N SER A 108 -34.51 4.05 -6.67
CA SER A 108 -35.69 3.49 -5.97
C SER A 108 -36.44 4.51 -5.08
N GLN A 109 -36.05 5.78 -5.05
CA GLN A 109 -36.58 6.81 -4.17
C GLN A 109 -36.51 6.48 -2.66
N ALA A 110 -35.57 5.60 -2.27
CA ALA A 110 -35.36 5.13 -0.90
C ALA A 110 -34.22 5.87 -0.17
N LEU A 111 -33.87 7.09 -0.60
CA LEU A 111 -32.79 7.87 0.00
C LEU A 111 -32.94 8.08 1.52
N PRO A 112 -34.16 8.34 2.09
CA PRO A 112 -34.30 8.46 3.54
C PRO A 112 -33.90 7.19 4.31
N ASP A 113 -34.24 6.01 3.81
CA ASP A 113 -33.89 4.73 4.44
C ASP A 113 -32.38 4.48 4.35
N PHE A 114 -31.77 4.78 3.21
CA PHE A 114 -30.32 4.72 3.02
C PHE A 114 -29.60 5.61 4.05
N LEU A 115 -29.99 6.87 4.19
CA LEU A 115 -29.40 7.80 5.15
C LEU A 115 -29.65 7.37 6.60
N GLY A 116 -30.87 6.88 6.90
CA GLY A 116 -31.27 6.41 8.21
C GLY A 116 -30.39 5.30 8.77
N ARG A 117 -29.75 4.50 7.89
CA ARG A 117 -28.79 3.48 8.28
C ARG A 117 -27.53 4.08 8.93
N TYR A 118 -27.00 5.16 8.36
CA TYR A 118 -25.82 5.87 8.89
C TYR A 118 -26.15 6.67 10.16
N TYR A 119 -27.33 7.24 10.26
CA TYR A 119 -27.76 7.99 11.45
C TYR A 119 -27.88 7.11 12.69
N ARG A 120 -28.18 5.82 12.50
CA ARG A 120 -28.27 4.83 13.61
C ARG A 120 -26.92 4.20 13.94
N ALA A 121 -25.95 4.28 13.03
CA ALA A 121 -24.66 3.65 13.21
C ALA A 121 -23.89 4.27 14.40
N LYS A 122 -23.14 3.43 15.12
CA LYS A 122 -22.22 3.85 16.17
C LYS A 122 -20.77 3.89 15.69
N LEU A 123 -20.47 3.05 14.70
CA LEU A 123 -19.20 3.05 13.98
C LEU A 123 -19.49 2.91 12.49
N TRP A 124 -18.85 3.75 11.68
CA TRP A 124 -18.85 3.65 10.24
C TRP A 124 -17.42 3.66 9.73
N ILE A 125 -17.01 2.58 9.09
CA ILE A 125 -15.70 2.43 8.44
C ILE A 125 -15.94 2.45 6.94
N LEU A 126 -15.36 3.45 6.26
CA LEU A 126 -15.42 3.63 4.82
C LEU A 126 -14.04 3.45 4.22
N GLU A 127 -13.85 2.36 3.47
CA GLU A 127 -12.56 2.03 2.87
C GLU A 127 -12.41 2.62 1.47
N ASP A 128 -11.16 3.03 1.16
CA ASP A 128 -10.69 3.42 -0.17
C ASP A 128 -11.52 4.53 -0.82
N ILE A 129 -11.62 5.68 -0.14
CA ILE A 129 -12.38 6.85 -0.62
C ILE A 129 -11.90 7.36 -2.00
N ASP A 130 -10.68 7.01 -2.40
CA ASP A 130 -10.12 7.30 -3.72
C ASP A 130 -11.03 6.82 -4.86
N HIS A 131 -11.82 5.78 -4.64
CA HIS A 131 -12.77 5.24 -5.60
C HIS A 131 -13.99 6.16 -5.86
N LEU A 132 -14.14 7.23 -5.10
CA LEU A 132 -15.13 8.29 -5.40
C LEU A 132 -14.62 9.32 -6.40
N HIS A 133 -13.41 9.17 -6.95
CA HIS A 133 -12.92 10.02 -8.03
C HIS A 133 -13.96 10.17 -9.15
N GLY A 134 -14.29 11.42 -9.50
CA GLY A 134 -15.28 11.72 -10.54
C GLY A 134 -16.75 11.48 -10.19
N LYS A 135 -17.06 10.92 -9.00
CA LYS A 135 -18.41 10.59 -8.56
C LYS A 135 -18.99 11.75 -7.71
N THR A 136 -19.25 12.88 -8.34
CA THR A 136 -19.60 14.15 -7.71
C THR A 136 -20.78 14.02 -6.73
N LEU A 137 -21.85 13.34 -7.12
CA LEU A 137 -23.05 13.19 -6.30
C LEU A 137 -22.73 12.42 -5.00
N SER A 138 -22.00 11.32 -5.09
CA SER A 138 -21.61 10.53 -3.91
C SER A 138 -20.70 11.32 -2.97
N GLN A 139 -19.80 12.14 -3.51
CA GLN A 139 -18.95 13.01 -2.70
C GLN A 139 -19.75 14.10 -1.98
N ILE A 140 -20.77 14.68 -2.62
CA ILE A 140 -21.67 15.66 -2.01
C ILE A 140 -22.45 15.01 -0.87
N GLN A 141 -23.06 13.84 -1.12
CA GLN A 141 -23.82 13.11 -0.10
C GLN A 141 -22.94 12.66 1.08
N LEU A 142 -21.74 12.19 0.80
CA LEU A 142 -20.77 11.85 1.84
C LEU A 142 -20.41 13.06 2.69
N ALA A 143 -20.15 14.23 2.07
CA ALA A 143 -19.84 15.45 2.82
C ALA A 143 -21.02 15.90 3.71
N GLN A 144 -22.26 15.76 3.22
CA GLN A 144 -23.48 16.06 4.00
C GLN A 144 -23.67 15.09 5.16
N LEU A 145 -23.44 13.79 4.94
CA LEU A 145 -23.46 12.77 6.00
C LEU A 145 -22.44 13.06 7.09
N LEU A 146 -21.20 13.41 6.70
CA LEU A 146 -20.15 13.77 7.65
C LEU A 146 -20.54 15.02 8.46
N ASP A 147 -21.13 16.06 7.83
CA ASP A 147 -21.60 17.26 8.52
C ASP A 147 -22.70 16.91 9.55
N HIS A 148 -23.66 16.06 9.17
CA HIS A 148 -24.74 15.61 10.05
C HIS A 148 -24.22 14.79 11.24
N LEU A 149 -23.43 13.76 10.97
CA LEU A 149 -22.87 12.88 12.01
C LEU A 149 -21.97 13.63 12.99
N ARG A 150 -21.22 14.62 12.50
CA ARG A 150 -20.40 15.51 13.34
C ARG A 150 -21.26 16.33 14.31
N THR A 151 -22.37 16.88 13.83
CA THR A 151 -23.30 17.68 14.65
C THR A 151 -23.99 16.84 15.72
N GLN A 152 -24.41 15.65 15.37
CA GLN A 152 -25.09 14.72 16.29
C GLN A 152 -24.14 14.03 17.27
N GLN A 153 -22.84 13.97 16.97
CA GLN A 153 -21.84 13.26 17.76
C GLN A 153 -22.25 11.81 18.11
N SER A 154 -22.99 11.17 17.22
CA SER A 154 -23.64 9.87 17.45
C SER A 154 -22.84 8.69 16.91
N CYS A 155 -21.96 8.93 15.94
CA CYS A 155 -21.25 7.90 15.18
C CYS A 155 -19.75 8.24 15.09
N LEU A 156 -18.91 7.24 15.31
CA LEU A 156 -17.50 7.34 14.97
C LEU A 156 -17.31 6.99 13.49
N VAL A 157 -16.60 7.83 12.76
CA VAL A 157 -16.32 7.60 11.34
C VAL A 157 -14.82 7.42 11.11
N VAL A 158 -14.44 6.26 10.54
CA VAL A 158 -13.08 5.92 10.14
C VAL A 158 -13.03 5.81 8.62
N ILE A 159 -12.10 6.51 7.99
CA ILE A 159 -11.98 6.55 6.53
C ILE A 159 -10.57 6.14 6.13
N THR A 160 -10.44 5.34 5.07
CA THR A 160 -9.12 5.02 4.50
C THR A 160 -8.97 5.60 3.09
N CYS A 161 -7.74 6.00 2.73
CA CYS A 161 -7.38 6.49 1.40
C CYS A 161 -5.91 6.23 1.06
N GLN A 162 -5.56 6.33 -0.23
CA GLN A 162 -4.19 6.06 -0.69
C GLN A 162 -3.25 7.25 -0.57
N ALA A 163 -3.79 8.46 -0.59
CA ALA A 163 -3.05 9.71 -0.47
C ALA A 163 -3.73 10.65 0.54
N ILE A 164 -3.01 11.66 0.99
CA ILE A 164 -3.62 12.72 1.81
C ILE A 164 -4.80 13.36 1.05
N PRO A 165 -5.96 13.60 1.68
CA PRO A 165 -7.18 14.03 0.99
C PRO A 165 -7.02 15.17 -0.03
N PRO A 166 -6.26 16.25 0.21
CA PRO A 166 -6.04 17.29 -0.79
C PRO A 166 -5.28 16.83 -2.04
N SER A 167 -4.53 15.74 -1.97
CA SER A 167 -3.75 15.18 -3.09
C SER A 167 -4.51 14.12 -3.88
N ILE A 168 -5.72 13.77 -3.49
CA ILE A 168 -6.55 12.81 -4.22
C ILE A 168 -7.17 13.51 -5.44
N PRO A 169 -6.83 13.08 -6.67
CA PRO A 169 -7.37 13.70 -7.87
C PRO A 169 -8.90 13.60 -7.91
N GLY A 170 -9.59 14.68 -8.32
CA GLY A 170 -11.04 14.67 -8.51
C GLY A 170 -11.87 14.56 -7.23
N LEU A 171 -11.26 14.69 -6.06
CA LEU A 171 -11.99 14.85 -4.81
C LEU A 171 -12.43 16.31 -4.63
N LEU A 172 -13.71 16.53 -4.34
CA LEU A 172 -14.27 17.87 -4.20
C LEU A 172 -13.64 18.62 -3.00
N PRO A 173 -13.32 19.93 -3.13
CA PRO A 173 -12.73 20.71 -2.04
C PRO A 173 -13.55 20.69 -0.75
N ARG A 174 -14.89 20.66 -0.88
CA ARG A 174 -15.79 20.54 0.26
C ARG A 174 -15.55 19.25 1.05
N LEU A 175 -15.41 18.11 0.37
CA LEU A 175 -15.14 16.83 1.02
C LEU A 175 -13.72 16.79 1.60
N GLN A 176 -12.72 17.28 0.84
CA GLN A 176 -11.33 17.40 1.35
C GLN A 176 -11.28 18.16 2.67
N SER A 177 -11.98 19.31 2.77
CA SER A 177 -12.03 20.12 3.99
C SER A 177 -12.60 19.34 5.19
N ARG A 178 -13.68 18.52 4.99
CA ARG A 178 -14.28 17.71 6.07
C ARG A 178 -13.33 16.61 6.54
N LEU A 179 -12.66 15.97 5.60
CA LEU A 179 -11.67 14.93 5.91
C LEU A 179 -10.46 15.48 6.66
N MET A 180 -9.98 16.65 6.25
CA MET A 180 -8.84 17.32 6.91
C MET A 180 -9.21 17.96 8.26
N GLY A 181 -10.49 18.20 8.52
CA GLY A 181 -10.96 18.74 9.81
C GLY A 181 -10.92 17.74 10.96
N GLY A 182 -10.61 16.48 10.68
CA GLY A 182 -10.51 15.40 11.64
C GLY A 182 -9.08 15.02 12.03
N LEU A 183 -8.91 13.79 12.52
CA LEU A 183 -7.61 13.20 12.80
C LEU A 183 -7.09 12.50 11.53
N VAL A 184 -6.03 13.02 10.94
CA VAL A 184 -5.44 12.49 9.69
C VAL A 184 -4.10 11.84 10.00
N VAL A 185 -4.02 10.51 9.84
CA VAL A 185 -2.85 9.71 10.21
C VAL A 185 -2.24 9.06 8.98
N ASN A 186 -0.94 9.28 8.78
CA ASN A 186 -0.17 8.63 7.71
C ASN A 186 0.19 7.19 8.09
N LEU A 187 -0.01 6.28 7.14
CA LEU A 187 0.48 4.91 7.19
C LEU A 187 1.61 4.74 6.19
N SER A 188 2.81 4.66 6.70
CA SER A 188 4.02 4.39 5.93
C SER A 188 4.20 2.88 5.68
N ARG A 189 4.98 2.55 4.66
CA ARG A 189 5.40 1.15 4.47
C ARG A 189 6.27 0.68 5.61
N PRO A 190 6.20 -0.61 5.95
CA PRO A 190 6.97 -1.17 7.06
C PRO A 190 8.48 -0.97 6.82
N SER A 191 9.20 -0.53 7.84
CA SER A 191 10.65 -0.41 7.88
C SER A 191 11.32 -1.79 7.74
N LEU A 192 12.64 -1.84 7.53
CA LEU A 192 13.36 -3.11 7.51
C LEU A 192 13.15 -3.89 8.82
N GLU A 193 13.20 -3.21 9.92
CA GLU A 193 13.02 -3.76 11.26
C GLU A 193 11.62 -4.35 11.45
N THR A 194 10.59 -3.61 11.06
CA THR A 194 9.19 -4.11 11.10
C THR A 194 8.98 -5.30 10.18
N ARG A 195 9.60 -5.31 8.99
CA ARG A 195 9.52 -6.45 8.06
C ARG A 195 10.21 -7.70 8.63
N ARG A 196 11.41 -7.53 9.22
CA ARG A 196 12.13 -8.64 9.87
C ARG A 196 11.30 -9.22 11.01
N TYR A 197 10.82 -8.36 11.89
CA TYR A 197 9.99 -8.77 13.01
C TYR A 197 8.72 -9.51 12.56
N PHE A 198 8.05 -9.01 11.51
CA PHE A 198 6.90 -9.69 10.92
C PHE A 198 7.23 -11.10 10.42
N LEU A 199 8.34 -11.25 9.69
CA LEU A 199 8.77 -12.54 9.17
C LEU A 199 9.10 -13.54 10.30
N GLU A 200 9.76 -13.09 11.34
CA GLU A 200 10.07 -13.90 12.52
C GLU A 200 8.78 -14.38 13.22
N GLU A 201 7.84 -13.48 13.46
CA GLU A 201 6.56 -13.83 14.11
C GLU A 201 5.70 -14.74 13.22
N TRP A 202 5.67 -14.46 11.91
CA TRP A 202 4.94 -15.31 10.97
C TRP A 202 5.54 -16.72 10.90
N ALA A 203 6.85 -16.82 10.83
CA ALA A 203 7.55 -18.11 10.83
C ALA A 203 7.29 -18.92 12.10
N LYS A 204 7.30 -18.27 13.26
CA LYS A 204 6.97 -18.90 14.56
C LYS A 204 5.52 -19.40 14.60
N ALA A 205 4.57 -18.54 14.23
CA ALA A 205 3.14 -18.86 14.27
C ALA A 205 2.77 -20.05 13.36
N HIS A 206 3.47 -20.18 12.21
CA HIS A 206 3.21 -21.24 11.22
C HIS A 206 4.22 -22.38 11.27
N GLN A 207 5.06 -22.42 12.31
CA GLN A 207 6.08 -23.47 12.54
C GLN A 207 7.02 -23.62 11.32
N ILE A 208 7.27 -22.53 10.58
CA ILE A 208 8.18 -22.50 9.44
C ILE A 208 9.59 -22.32 9.98
N ARG A 209 10.43 -23.34 9.81
CA ARG A 209 11.86 -23.24 10.15
C ARG A 209 12.57 -22.38 9.13
N CYS A 210 13.28 -21.35 9.59
CA CYS A 210 14.01 -20.43 8.73
C CYS A 210 15.27 -19.96 9.44
N THR A 211 16.39 -19.84 8.72
CA THR A 211 17.60 -19.28 9.31
C THR A 211 17.50 -17.76 9.45
N PRO A 212 18.13 -17.15 10.49
CA PRO A 212 18.09 -15.69 10.69
C PRO A 212 18.59 -14.92 9.46
N GLU A 213 19.62 -15.42 8.78
CA GLU A 213 20.20 -14.80 7.59
C GLU A 213 19.23 -14.84 6.40
N ALA A 214 18.41 -15.90 6.29
CA ALA A 214 17.38 -16.02 5.27
C ALA A 214 16.25 -15.01 5.50
N LEU A 215 15.80 -14.83 6.75
CA LEU A 215 14.80 -13.81 7.11
C LEU A 215 15.32 -12.39 6.87
N GLU A 216 16.56 -12.11 7.25
CA GLU A 216 17.20 -10.81 7.02
C GLU A 216 17.30 -10.49 5.52
N LEU A 217 17.69 -11.47 4.71
CA LEU A 217 17.77 -11.31 3.27
C LEU A 217 16.39 -11.04 2.66
N LEU A 218 15.35 -11.78 3.08
CA LEU A 218 13.97 -11.53 2.65
C LEU A 218 13.50 -10.13 3.04
N ALA A 219 13.68 -9.74 4.30
CA ALA A 219 13.28 -8.43 4.80
C ALA A 219 13.98 -7.28 4.06
N SER A 220 15.27 -7.45 3.73
CA SER A 220 16.05 -6.40 3.05
C SER A 220 15.69 -6.28 1.57
N ARG A 221 15.40 -7.38 0.88
CA ARG A 221 15.15 -7.41 -0.56
C ARG A 221 13.69 -7.19 -0.95
N LEU A 222 12.76 -7.67 -0.14
CA LEU A 222 11.33 -7.49 -0.38
C LEU A 222 10.83 -6.26 0.41
N THR A 223 10.82 -5.10 -0.25
CA THR A 223 10.41 -3.82 0.36
C THR A 223 8.92 -3.51 0.18
N GLY A 224 8.14 -4.49 -0.26
CA GLY A 224 6.72 -4.37 -0.52
C GLY A 224 5.83 -4.42 0.72
N SER A 225 4.60 -4.94 0.55
CA SER A 225 3.65 -5.12 1.65
C SER A 225 4.00 -6.33 2.53
N LEU A 226 3.51 -6.36 3.78
CA LEU A 226 3.63 -7.53 4.64
C LEU A 226 2.98 -8.77 4.01
N GLY A 227 1.90 -8.60 3.24
CA GLY A 227 1.28 -9.68 2.48
C GLY A 227 2.20 -10.31 1.42
N GLN A 228 3.05 -9.50 0.77
CA GLN A 228 4.06 -10.02 -0.16
C GLN A 228 5.15 -10.81 0.57
N LEU A 229 5.58 -10.36 1.75
CA LEU A 229 6.54 -11.08 2.58
C LEU A 229 5.97 -12.42 3.06
N ARG A 230 4.70 -12.42 3.52
CA ARG A 230 3.97 -13.63 3.88
C ARG A 230 3.98 -14.63 2.75
N LYS A 231 3.50 -14.21 1.57
CA LYS A 231 3.43 -15.06 0.39
C LYS A 231 4.80 -15.64 0.02
N ALA A 232 5.85 -14.82 0.04
CA ALA A 232 7.20 -15.28 -0.24
C ALA A 232 7.69 -16.34 0.76
N LEU A 233 7.40 -16.17 2.06
CA LEU A 233 7.79 -17.12 3.08
C LEU A 233 7.02 -18.45 2.96
N GLU A 234 5.74 -18.40 2.63
CA GLU A 234 4.90 -19.57 2.36
C GLU A 234 5.41 -20.35 1.12
N GLU A 235 5.67 -19.66 0.01
CA GLU A 235 6.22 -20.25 -1.21
C GLU A 235 7.59 -20.89 -0.96
N LEU A 236 8.48 -20.22 -0.22
CA LEU A 236 9.78 -20.75 0.17
C LEU A 236 9.67 -21.99 1.07
N SER A 237 8.68 -22.01 1.94
CA SER A 237 8.40 -23.19 2.78
C SER A 237 8.03 -24.41 1.95
N LEU A 238 7.25 -24.21 0.88
CA LEU A 238 6.90 -25.28 -0.06
C LEU A 238 8.09 -25.76 -0.91
N LEU A 239 9.00 -24.85 -1.25
CA LEU A 239 10.20 -25.14 -2.05
C LEU A 239 11.33 -25.78 -1.24
N SER A 240 11.29 -25.68 0.08
CA SER A 240 12.33 -26.20 0.96
C SER A 240 12.17 -27.71 1.20
N PRO A 241 13.26 -28.49 1.19
CA PRO A 241 13.21 -29.93 1.49
C PRO A 241 12.57 -30.17 2.87
N ARG A 242 11.72 -31.21 2.96
CA ARG A 242 11.08 -31.58 4.22
C ARG A 242 12.11 -31.77 5.34
N GLY A 243 11.96 -31.00 6.42
CA GLY A 243 12.80 -31.10 7.62
C GLY A 243 14.00 -30.16 7.68
N GLN A 244 14.47 -29.58 6.58
CA GLN A 244 15.67 -28.71 6.57
C GLN A 244 15.38 -27.22 6.85
N GLY A 245 14.14 -26.78 6.71
CA GLY A 245 13.80 -25.36 6.80
C GLY A 245 14.35 -24.50 5.66
N ILE A 246 13.96 -23.22 5.67
CA ILE A 246 14.38 -22.26 4.66
C ILE A 246 15.80 -21.79 4.94
N GLN A 247 16.72 -22.12 4.03
CA GLN A 247 18.12 -21.74 4.10
C GLN A 247 18.37 -20.47 3.28
N LEU A 248 19.48 -19.76 3.59
CA LEU A 248 19.90 -18.56 2.85
C LEU A 248 19.99 -18.82 1.33
N GLN A 249 20.53 -19.98 0.93
CA GLN A 249 20.67 -20.35 -0.49
C GLN A 249 19.33 -20.51 -1.19
N THR A 250 18.30 -21.03 -0.49
CA THR A 250 16.93 -21.16 -1.01
C THR A 250 16.33 -19.78 -1.29
N VAL A 251 16.52 -18.85 -0.37
CA VAL A 251 16.08 -17.45 -0.54
C VAL A 251 16.83 -16.76 -1.68
N GLN A 252 18.14 -16.97 -1.78
CA GLN A 252 18.95 -16.43 -2.87
C GLN A 252 18.44 -16.89 -4.25
N ARG A 253 18.07 -18.16 -4.39
CA ARG A 253 17.52 -18.71 -5.64
C ARG A 253 16.09 -18.21 -5.94
N TYR A 254 15.31 -18.03 -4.90
CA TYR A 254 13.92 -17.53 -5.02
C TYR A 254 13.85 -16.05 -5.40
N LEU A 255 14.71 -15.25 -4.81
CA LEU A 255 14.78 -13.84 -5.15
C LEU A 255 15.32 -13.68 -6.58
N PRO A 256 14.65 -12.88 -7.43
CA PRO A 256 15.10 -12.71 -8.80
C PRO A 256 16.52 -12.13 -8.82
N HIS A 257 17.49 -12.97 -9.10
CA HIS A 257 18.80 -12.49 -9.50
C HIS A 257 18.72 -12.02 -10.96
N PRO A 258 19.15 -10.80 -11.26
CA PRO A 258 19.39 -10.45 -12.65
C PRO A 258 20.44 -11.42 -13.19
N SER A 259 20.12 -12.17 -14.25
CA SER A 259 21.11 -13.00 -14.97
C SER A 259 22.32 -12.13 -15.33
N GLN A 260 23.47 -12.74 -15.56
CA GLN A 260 24.65 -11.97 -16.03
C GLN A 260 24.32 -11.17 -17.27
N ASP A 261 23.56 -11.74 -18.21
CA ASP A 261 23.08 -11.06 -19.42
C ASP A 261 22.16 -9.88 -19.11
N THR A 262 21.24 -10.03 -18.16
CA THR A 262 20.36 -8.96 -17.68
C THR A 262 21.15 -7.83 -17.03
N THR A 263 22.16 -8.17 -16.22
CA THR A 263 23.04 -7.17 -15.58
C THR A 263 23.87 -6.42 -16.61
N GLN A 264 24.39 -7.13 -17.61
CA GLN A 264 25.15 -6.53 -18.72
C GLN A 264 24.25 -5.66 -19.60
N GLY A 265 23.07 -6.14 -19.96
CA GLY A 265 22.07 -5.37 -20.69
C GLY A 265 21.68 -4.09 -19.97
N MET A 266 21.40 -4.18 -18.65
CA MET A 266 21.06 -3.01 -17.84
C MET A 266 22.23 -2.02 -17.73
N ARG A 267 23.47 -2.48 -17.63
CA ARG A 267 24.66 -1.61 -17.69
C ARG A 267 24.75 -0.88 -19.02
N LYS A 268 24.55 -1.57 -20.15
CA LYS A 268 24.53 -0.95 -21.50
C LYS A 268 23.44 0.15 -21.55
N ILE A 269 22.22 -0.12 -21.10
CA ILE A 269 21.13 0.86 -21.06
C ILE A 269 21.51 2.08 -20.21
N LEU A 270 22.06 1.87 -19.00
CA LEU A 270 22.49 2.95 -18.11
C LEU A 270 23.57 3.82 -18.75
N HIS A 271 24.59 3.20 -19.36
CA HIS A 271 25.70 3.94 -19.99
C HIS A 271 25.26 4.74 -21.21
N HIS A 272 24.49 4.15 -22.11
CA HIS A 272 24.00 4.84 -23.31
C HIS A 272 23.05 5.98 -22.97
N THR A 273 22.13 5.77 -22.03
CA THR A 273 21.23 6.82 -21.55
C THR A 273 22.01 7.94 -20.83
N ALA A 274 22.98 7.58 -19.98
CA ALA A 274 23.80 8.57 -19.28
C ALA A 274 24.58 9.44 -20.25
N ARG A 275 25.16 8.85 -21.33
CA ARG A 275 25.85 9.57 -22.40
C ARG A 275 24.92 10.50 -23.15
N GLN A 276 23.73 10.02 -23.53
CA GLN A 276 22.75 10.82 -24.30
C GLN A 276 22.26 12.05 -23.54
N PHE A 277 22.09 11.91 -22.21
CA PHE A 277 21.63 13.01 -21.35
C PHE A 277 22.76 13.79 -20.67
N ALA A 278 24.02 13.54 -21.04
CA ALA A 278 25.23 14.18 -20.47
C ALA A 278 25.25 14.10 -18.92
N VAL A 279 24.90 12.94 -18.33
CA VAL A 279 24.88 12.69 -16.90
C VAL A 279 25.78 11.50 -16.56
N ARG A 280 26.18 11.38 -15.29
CA ARG A 280 26.95 10.21 -14.84
C ARG A 280 26.01 9.07 -14.43
N VAL A 281 26.40 7.83 -14.67
CA VAL A 281 25.60 6.65 -14.26
C VAL A 281 25.31 6.66 -12.75
N ARG A 282 26.28 7.06 -11.90
CA ARG A 282 26.08 7.19 -10.46
C ARG A 282 25.02 8.22 -10.09
N ASP A 283 24.82 9.26 -10.91
CA ASP A 283 23.80 10.28 -10.65
C ASP A 283 22.40 9.76 -10.97
N LEU A 284 22.28 8.85 -11.96
CA LEU A 284 21.05 8.10 -12.24
C LEU A 284 20.65 7.20 -11.08
N GLN A 285 21.62 6.58 -10.44
CA GLN A 285 21.43 5.70 -9.28
C GLN A 285 21.28 6.48 -7.95
N GLY A 286 21.75 7.72 -7.91
CA GLY A 286 21.77 8.58 -6.74
C GLY A 286 20.40 9.21 -6.38
N PRO A 287 20.31 9.92 -5.23
CA PRO A 287 19.06 10.51 -4.72
C PRO A 287 18.64 11.80 -5.44
N SER A 288 19.41 12.32 -6.38
CA SER A 288 19.15 13.60 -7.07
C SER A 288 17.72 13.70 -7.62
N ARG A 289 17.04 14.83 -7.33
CA ARG A 289 15.67 15.14 -7.79
C ARG A 289 15.62 16.17 -8.92
N LYS A 290 16.77 16.51 -9.52
CA LYS A 290 16.82 17.46 -10.65
C LYS A 290 15.96 16.94 -11.81
N LYS A 291 15.26 17.86 -12.51
CA LYS A 291 14.32 17.55 -13.59
C LYS A 291 14.98 16.69 -14.69
N GLN A 292 16.21 17.03 -15.09
CA GLN A 292 16.99 16.27 -16.06
C GLN A 292 17.24 14.81 -15.63
N MET A 293 17.57 14.59 -14.31
CA MET A 293 17.74 13.25 -13.76
C MET A 293 16.43 12.46 -13.78
N GLY A 294 15.30 13.13 -13.54
CA GLY A 294 13.98 12.51 -13.63
C GLY A 294 13.66 12.02 -15.04
N TYR A 295 13.99 12.80 -16.07
CA TYR A 295 13.81 12.40 -17.47
C TYR A 295 14.72 11.22 -17.83
N ALA A 296 16.03 11.34 -17.56
CA ALA A 296 16.99 10.29 -17.89
C ALA A 296 16.64 8.95 -17.19
N ARG A 297 16.22 8.98 -15.91
CA ARG A 297 15.73 7.79 -15.23
C ARG A 297 14.47 7.22 -15.88
N GLY A 298 13.52 8.07 -16.28
CA GLY A 298 12.32 7.66 -17.00
C GLY A 298 12.64 6.90 -18.28
N VAL A 299 13.63 7.37 -19.05
CA VAL A 299 14.12 6.70 -20.27
C VAL A 299 14.77 5.35 -19.93
N VAL A 300 15.62 5.28 -18.92
CA VAL A 300 16.21 4.01 -18.46
C VAL A 300 15.12 3.01 -18.08
N VAL A 301 14.12 3.44 -17.30
CA VAL A 301 13.01 2.57 -16.88
C VAL A 301 12.21 2.08 -18.08
N TYR A 302 11.92 2.95 -19.04
CA TYR A 302 11.18 2.60 -20.24
C TYR A 302 11.96 1.58 -21.09
N LEU A 303 13.21 1.85 -21.39
CA LEU A 303 14.06 0.97 -22.19
C LEU A 303 14.33 -0.38 -21.52
N ALA A 304 14.60 -0.41 -20.22
CA ALA A 304 14.78 -1.64 -19.46
C ALA A 304 13.53 -2.52 -19.46
N ARG A 305 12.33 -1.91 -19.43
CA ARG A 305 11.07 -2.63 -19.54
C ARG A 305 10.82 -3.19 -20.92
N GLN A 306 11.13 -2.40 -21.98
CA GLN A 306 10.87 -2.77 -23.37
C GLN A 306 11.90 -3.78 -23.93
N ILE A 307 13.18 -3.60 -23.61
CA ILE A 307 14.27 -4.41 -24.19
C ILE A 307 14.54 -5.68 -23.35
N LEU A 308 14.59 -5.53 -22.02
CA LEU A 308 14.97 -6.61 -21.11
C LEU A 308 13.76 -7.30 -20.44
N GLY A 309 12.55 -6.79 -20.63
CA GLY A 309 11.34 -7.33 -19.99
C GLY A 309 11.32 -7.27 -18.46
N LEU A 310 12.22 -6.50 -17.83
CA LEU A 310 12.41 -6.45 -16.39
C LEU A 310 11.17 -5.96 -15.65
N SER A 311 10.89 -6.55 -14.49
CA SER A 311 9.86 -6.03 -13.58
C SER A 311 10.28 -4.67 -12.99
N PHE A 312 9.32 -3.85 -12.57
CA PHE A 312 9.62 -2.55 -11.96
C PHE A 312 10.45 -2.69 -10.68
N GLN A 313 10.31 -3.80 -9.97
CA GLN A 313 11.12 -4.11 -8.80
C GLN A 313 12.59 -4.38 -9.18
N GLN A 314 12.83 -5.19 -10.22
CA GLN A 314 14.16 -5.45 -10.74
C GLN A 314 14.86 -4.18 -11.23
N ILE A 315 14.13 -3.34 -11.97
CA ILE A 315 14.67 -2.04 -12.44
C ILE A 315 15.02 -1.13 -11.26
N GLY A 316 14.19 -1.14 -10.20
CA GLY A 316 14.43 -0.38 -8.98
C GLY A 316 15.75 -0.71 -8.29
N LEU A 317 16.15 -1.99 -8.27
CA LEU A 317 17.43 -2.45 -7.72
C LEU A 317 18.62 -1.79 -8.45
N PHE A 318 18.58 -1.70 -9.79
CA PHE A 318 19.63 -1.07 -10.58
C PHE A 318 19.68 0.45 -10.45
N LEU A 319 18.57 1.08 -10.09
CA LEU A 319 18.46 2.54 -9.96
C LEU A 319 18.60 3.04 -8.51
N GLY A 320 19.45 2.38 -7.72
CA GLY A 320 19.74 2.77 -6.34
C GLY A 320 18.70 2.29 -5.34
N ASN A 321 18.22 1.07 -5.53
CA ASN A 321 17.28 0.37 -4.64
C ASN A 321 15.95 1.13 -4.46
N ARG A 322 15.43 1.70 -5.56
CA ARG A 322 14.18 2.47 -5.58
C ARG A 322 12.98 1.55 -5.53
N ASP A 323 11.97 2.03 -4.82
CA ASP A 323 10.70 1.34 -4.72
C ASP A 323 10.02 1.15 -6.08
N HIS A 324 9.39 -0.03 -6.28
CA HIS A 324 8.68 -0.37 -7.51
C HIS A 324 7.57 0.64 -7.87
N THR A 325 6.91 1.26 -6.90
CA THR A 325 5.90 2.31 -7.17
C THR A 325 6.53 3.58 -7.72
N THR A 326 7.71 3.95 -7.22
CA THR A 326 8.48 5.07 -7.79
C THR A 326 8.86 4.78 -9.23
N ILE A 327 9.31 3.56 -9.53
CA ILE A 327 9.67 3.14 -10.88
C ILE A 327 8.44 3.05 -11.78
N LEU A 328 7.32 2.50 -11.31
CA LEU A 328 6.05 2.48 -12.04
C LEU A 328 5.58 3.90 -12.40
N HIS A 329 5.66 4.84 -11.45
CA HIS A 329 5.30 6.23 -11.69
C HIS A 329 6.23 6.88 -12.74
N CYS A 330 7.54 6.60 -12.66
CA CYS A 330 8.50 7.05 -13.69
C CYS A 330 8.16 6.49 -15.08
N TYR A 331 7.78 5.21 -15.16
CA TYR A 331 7.35 4.57 -16.40
C TYR A 331 6.10 5.22 -16.99
N GLN A 332 5.06 5.39 -16.19
CA GLN A 332 3.79 5.99 -16.61
C GLN A 332 3.99 7.43 -17.09
N LYS A 333 4.80 8.21 -16.35
CA LYS A 333 5.15 9.58 -16.75
C LYS A 333 5.90 9.60 -18.08
N MET A 334 6.86 8.70 -18.28
CA MET A 334 7.60 8.61 -19.53
C MET A 334 6.70 8.21 -20.69
N LYS A 335 5.79 7.22 -20.51
CA LYS A 335 4.82 6.81 -21.52
C LYS A 335 3.93 7.97 -21.98
N LYS A 336 3.48 8.82 -21.03
CA LYS A 336 2.72 10.03 -21.35
C LYS A 336 3.56 11.05 -22.13
N LEU A 337 4.82 11.25 -21.74
CA LEU A 337 5.73 12.17 -22.44
C LEU A 337 6.02 11.73 -23.88
N LEU A 338 6.24 10.43 -24.09
CA LEU A 338 6.45 9.89 -25.45
C LEU A 338 5.25 10.10 -26.37
N ALA A 339 4.04 10.16 -25.81
CA ALA A 339 2.82 10.43 -26.59
C ALA A 339 2.64 11.92 -26.98
N HIS A 340 3.31 12.86 -26.26
CA HIS A 340 3.05 14.30 -26.41
C HIS A 340 4.28 15.10 -26.86
N ASP A 341 5.49 14.54 -26.76
CA ASP A 341 6.75 15.23 -27.09
C ASP A 341 7.52 14.46 -28.17
N PRO A 342 7.43 14.91 -29.44
CA PRO A 342 8.10 14.24 -30.57
C PRO A 342 9.65 14.22 -30.44
N ALA A 343 10.25 15.25 -29.80
CA ALA A 343 11.70 15.30 -29.63
C ALA A 343 12.20 14.21 -28.67
N ILE A 344 11.49 14.00 -27.59
CA ILE A 344 11.81 12.92 -26.61
C ILE A 344 11.53 11.56 -27.26
N SER A 345 10.43 11.40 -28.00
CA SER A 345 10.10 10.16 -28.72
C SER A 345 11.22 9.74 -29.65
N HIS A 346 11.71 10.64 -30.49
CA HIS A 346 12.81 10.39 -31.42
C HIS A 346 14.12 9.96 -30.72
N ILE A 347 14.46 10.61 -29.60
CA ILE A 347 15.64 10.25 -28.80
C ILE A 347 15.48 8.82 -28.22
N VAL A 348 14.31 8.49 -27.67
CA VAL A 348 14.08 7.20 -27.07
C VAL A 348 14.01 6.08 -28.12
N GLU A 349 13.43 6.33 -29.28
CA GLU A 349 13.41 5.40 -30.41
C GLU A 349 14.83 5.12 -30.94
N SER A 350 15.65 6.16 -31.14
CA SER A 350 17.05 6.02 -31.54
C SER A 350 17.86 5.19 -30.53
N LEU A 351 17.67 5.44 -29.23
CA LEU A 351 18.30 4.65 -28.17
C LEU A 351 17.78 3.22 -28.15
N TYR A 352 16.48 3.00 -28.37
CA TYR A 352 15.86 1.69 -28.39
C TYR A 352 16.45 0.81 -29.49
N GLU A 353 16.50 1.30 -30.73
CA GLU A 353 17.08 0.56 -31.88
C GLU A 353 18.57 0.25 -31.67
N THR A 354 19.35 1.22 -31.19
CA THR A 354 20.76 1.03 -30.88
C THR A 354 20.97 -0.03 -29.79
N LEU A 355 20.19 0.03 -28.70
CA LEU A 355 20.35 -0.87 -27.57
C LEU A 355 19.77 -2.26 -27.84
N LYS A 356 18.70 -2.36 -28.61
CA LYS A 356 18.12 -3.65 -29.02
C LYS A 356 19.15 -4.48 -29.80
N SER A 357 19.84 -3.89 -30.75
CA SER A 357 20.90 -4.58 -31.49
C SER A 357 22.08 -5.00 -30.61
N LEU A 358 22.44 -4.19 -29.59
CA LEU A 358 23.57 -4.45 -28.70
C LEU A 358 23.27 -5.45 -27.56
N VAL A 359 22.01 -5.63 -27.21
CA VAL A 359 21.60 -6.50 -26.08
C VAL A 359 21.16 -7.87 -26.57
N THR A 360 20.68 -8.00 -27.81
CA THR A 360 20.26 -9.26 -28.44
C THR A 360 21.40 -9.97 -29.18
N SER A 361 22.53 -9.34 -29.35
CA SER A 361 23.81 -9.94 -29.83
C SER A 361 24.69 -10.36 -28.65
#